data_0fdf7cb838ff46eadc4ad8f6282683ee
#
_entry.id   0fdf7cb838ff46eadc4ad8f6282683ee
#
_cell.length_a   1.000
_cell.length_b   1.000
_cell.length_c   1.000
_cell.angle_alpha   90.00
_cell.angle_beta   90.00
_cell.angle_gamma   90.00
#
_symmetry.space_group_name_H-M   'P 1'
#
loop_
_entity.id
_entity.type
_entity.pdbx_description
1 polymer ?
#
loop_
_entity_poly.entity_id
_entity_poly.type
_entity_poly.pdbx_seq_one_letter_code
_entity_poly.pdbx_strand_id
1 'polypeptide(L)'
;MFNKEIYTQRREELRKRMSNGVIVLFGNNESPCNYPANGYYPFRQDSSFLYYFGLRRDGLVGVIDIDNATEMLIGDDIDIEDIVWYGSVDSVSDMAAQTGITATAPMKELKAICDKAHNTGRKVHFLPPYRYDTKIQIMDLLGIHPSQQKEAASVELIKAVISMRQCKTDIEIAEIEKACAIGYRMHTHAMQMTRPGLTEKYVGGQVNGMAHSLGEHESFATIFTQHGEIMHGNPSYNILESGRLALCDAGAENKENYCSDNTRTFPVNGKFTQKQLEIYSIVEACHDYALEVAKPGVLWYDVHMNVCRLMTEKLKELGLMKGDTEAAVQAGAHAMFLPHGLGHMMGLDVHDMEGLGQNYVGFDEEIQPSTQFGTNALRCGKRLQEGFVMTDEPGIYFIPDLIDDWRSQGLHKDFINYELVETYKDFGGIRLEDDILITKDGCRFLGDNIIPYHPKDVEAFMAENL
;
A
#
# COMPACT_ATOMS: atom_id res chain seq x y z
N MET A 1 -13.75 -9.09 -13.00
CA MET A 1 -13.40 -10.51 -12.72
C MET A 1 -12.63 -11.05 -13.92
N PHE A 2 -11.51 -11.73 -13.69
CA PHE A 2 -10.77 -12.42 -14.74
C PHE A 2 -11.50 -13.67 -15.23
N ASN A 3 -11.00 -14.26 -16.30
CA ASN A 3 -11.51 -15.56 -16.76
C ASN A 3 -11.29 -16.64 -15.69
N LYS A 4 -12.22 -17.58 -15.56
CA LYS A 4 -12.19 -18.66 -14.55
C LYS A 4 -10.92 -19.50 -14.59
N GLU A 5 -10.31 -19.66 -15.76
CA GLU A 5 -9.07 -20.42 -15.97
C GLU A 5 -7.91 -19.83 -15.15
N ILE A 6 -7.88 -18.51 -14.96
CA ILE A 6 -6.85 -17.82 -14.17
C ILE A 6 -6.97 -18.21 -12.69
N TYR A 7 -8.18 -18.20 -12.15
CA TYR A 7 -8.40 -18.59 -10.75
C TYR A 7 -8.13 -20.06 -10.52
N THR A 8 -8.54 -20.90 -11.46
CA THR A 8 -8.25 -22.36 -11.41
C THR A 8 -6.74 -22.60 -11.41
N GLN A 9 -6.00 -21.96 -12.32
CA GLN A 9 -4.54 -22.06 -12.39
C GLN A 9 -3.87 -21.55 -11.11
N ARG A 10 -4.31 -20.42 -10.56
CA ARG A 10 -3.77 -19.86 -9.30
C ARG A 10 -3.96 -20.83 -8.13
N ARG A 11 -5.13 -21.46 -7.99
CA ARG A 11 -5.37 -22.46 -6.94
C ARG A 11 -4.58 -23.75 -7.15
N GLU A 12 -4.43 -24.21 -8.38
CA GLU A 12 -3.56 -25.35 -8.70
C GLU A 12 -2.10 -25.07 -8.36
N GLU A 13 -1.59 -23.90 -8.70
CA GLU A 13 -0.22 -23.48 -8.39
C GLU A 13 -0.01 -23.31 -6.88
N LEU A 14 -0.99 -22.79 -6.15
CA LEU A 14 -0.94 -22.73 -4.70
C LEU A 14 -0.85 -24.14 -4.10
N ARG A 15 -1.69 -25.06 -4.55
CA ARG A 15 -1.70 -26.45 -4.10
C ARG A 15 -0.36 -27.15 -4.31
N LYS A 16 0.31 -26.90 -5.45
CA LYS A 16 1.63 -27.47 -5.75
C LYS A 16 2.75 -26.96 -4.84
N ARG A 17 2.58 -25.78 -4.24
CA ARG A 17 3.53 -25.15 -3.31
C ARG A 17 3.34 -25.57 -1.86
N MET A 18 2.30 -26.34 -1.58
CA MET A 18 1.95 -26.80 -0.24
C MET A 18 2.21 -28.30 -0.11
N SER A 19 2.66 -28.73 1.07
CA SER A 19 3.02 -30.14 1.30
C SER A 19 1.79 -31.05 1.49
N ASN A 20 0.84 -30.66 2.33
CA ASN A 20 -0.39 -31.42 2.65
C ASN A 20 -1.38 -30.56 3.43
N GLY A 21 -2.57 -31.08 3.71
CA GLY A 21 -3.56 -30.43 4.59
C GLY A 21 -4.70 -29.77 3.83
N VAL A 22 -5.37 -28.87 4.51
CA VAL A 22 -6.52 -28.11 3.99
C VAL A 22 -6.24 -26.62 4.16
N ILE A 23 -6.31 -25.85 3.08
CA ILE A 23 -6.22 -24.40 3.11
C ILE A 23 -7.61 -23.82 3.27
N VAL A 24 -7.77 -22.89 4.21
CA VAL A 24 -9.00 -22.11 4.42
C VAL A 24 -8.65 -20.63 4.19
N LEU A 25 -9.22 -20.03 3.13
CA LEU A 25 -9.10 -18.62 2.81
C LEU A 25 -10.43 -17.93 3.12
N PHE A 26 -10.39 -17.07 4.13
CA PHE A 26 -11.56 -16.33 4.56
C PHE A 26 -11.77 -15.10 3.67
N GLY A 27 -12.97 -14.95 3.12
CA GLY A 27 -13.43 -13.67 2.61
C GLY A 27 -13.81 -12.74 3.77
N ASN A 28 -13.92 -11.45 3.46
CA ASN A 28 -14.39 -10.46 4.42
C ASN A 28 -15.91 -10.49 4.56
N ASN A 29 -16.40 -10.00 5.70
CA ASN A 29 -17.80 -9.72 5.93
C ASN A 29 -18.04 -8.21 5.88
N GLU A 30 -19.28 -7.78 5.65
CA GLU A 30 -19.70 -6.40 5.89
C GLU A 30 -19.44 -6.00 7.35
N SER A 31 -19.13 -4.73 7.58
CA SER A 31 -18.86 -4.19 8.92
C SER A 31 -19.67 -2.93 9.15
N PRO A 32 -20.53 -2.88 10.20
CA PRO A 32 -21.29 -1.68 10.51
C PRO A 32 -20.40 -0.55 11.01
N CYS A 33 -20.69 0.71 10.58
CA CYS A 33 -20.00 1.90 11.09
C CYS A 33 -20.45 2.24 12.51
N ASN A 34 -21.79 2.33 12.72
CA ASN A 34 -22.35 2.88 13.96
C ASN A 34 -23.69 2.27 14.37
N TYR A 35 -24.37 1.50 13.50
CA TYR A 35 -25.62 0.79 13.82
C TYR A 35 -25.79 -0.42 12.87
N PRO A 36 -26.62 -1.43 13.24
CA PRO A 36 -26.62 -2.74 12.57
C PRO A 36 -27.17 -2.76 11.13
N ALA A 37 -27.95 -1.76 10.73
CA ALA A 37 -28.61 -1.77 9.42
C ALA A 37 -28.29 -0.48 8.63
N ASN A 38 -27.99 -0.63 7.34
CA ASN A 38 -27.75 0.46 6.36
C ASN A 38 -26.58 1.44 6.67
N GLY A 39 -25.82 1.19 7.73
CA GLY A 39 -24.68 2.01 8.15
C GLY A 39 -23.37 1.26 8.07
N TYR A 40 -23.07 0.67 6.91
CA TYR A 40 -21.85 -0.12 6.71
C TYR A 40 -20.71 0.74 6.20
N TYR A 41 -19.46 0.33 6.53
CA TYR A 41 -18.28 0.75 5.79
C TYR A 41 -18.36 0.21 4.36
N PRO A 42 -17.78 0.90 3.35
CA PRO A 42 -17.67 0.34 2.02
C PRO A 42 -17.09 -1.08 2.09
N PHE A 43 -17.76 -2.02 1.41
CA PHE A 43 -17.30 -3.41 1.44
C PHE A 43 -16.05 -3.57 0.59
N ARG A 44 -15.03 -4.17 1.17
CA ARG A 44 -13.79 -4.55 0.49
C ARG A 44 -13.44 -5.99 0.82
N GLN A 45 -13.37 -6.82 -0.22
CA GLN A 45 -13.02 -8.22 -0.08
C GLN A 45 -11.54 -8.41 0.28
N ASP A 46 -11.22 -9.49 1.00
CA ASP A 46 -9.84 -9.89 1.30
C ASP A 46 -9.04 -10.10 0.01
N SER A 47 -7.84 -9.54 -0.07
CA SER A 47 -7.03 -9.55 -1.28
C SER A 47 -6.52 -10.94 -1.67
N SER A 48 -6.21 -11.79 -0.70
CA SER A 48 -5.83 -13.18 -0.99
C SER A 48 -7.03 -14.00 -1.46
N PHE A 49 -8.21 -13.77 -0.86
CA PHE A 49 -9.45 -14.37 -1.34
C PHE A 49 -9.77 -13.92 -2.78
N LEU A 50 -9.65 -12.61 -3.08
CA LEU A 50 -9.83 -12.09 -4.45
C LEU A 50 -8.84 -12.72 -5.44
N TYR A 51 -7.58 -12.85 -5.05
CA TYR A 51 -6.55 -13.43 -5.91
C TYR A 51 -6.86 -14.86 -6.35
N TYR A 52 -7.40 -15.68 -5.42
CA TYR A 52 -7.67 -17.10 -5.68
C TYR A 52 -9.10 -17.40 -6.13
N PHE A 53 -10.07 -16.56 -5.77
CA PHE A 53 -11.50 -16.83 -6.03
C PHE A 53 -12.19 -15.74 -6.88
N GLY A 54 -11.68 -14.52 -6.92
CA GLY A 54 -12.21 -13.44 -7.75
C GLY A 54 -13.59 -12.92 -7.36
N LEU A 55 -14.16 -13.36 -6.25
CA LEU A 55 -15.53 -13.06 -5.83
C LEU A 55 -15.53 -11.93 -4.81
N ARG A 56 -16.46 -10.98 -4.98
CA ARG A 56 -16.57 -9.77 -4.16
C ARG A 56 -17.72 -9.79 -3.16
N ARG A 57 -18.44 -10.88 -3.05
CA ARG A 57 -19.52 -11.01 -2.07
C ARG A 57 -18.94 -11.27 -0.68
N ASP A 58 -19.56 -10.71 0.34
CA ASP A 58 -19.29 -10.99 1.75
C ASP A 58 -19.70 -12.42 2.16
N GLY A 59 -19.26 -12.87 3.32
CA GLY A 59 -19.67 -14.14 3.91
C GLY A 59 -19.21 -15.39 3.15
N LEU A 60 -18.17 -15.30 2.31
CA LEU A 60 -17.65 -16.44 1.56
C LEU A 60 -16.35 -16.95 2.18
N VAL A 61 -16.12 -18.27 2.10
CA VAL A 61 -14.87 -18.92 2.48
C VAL A 61 -14.45 -19.91 1.39
N GLY A 62 -13.21 -19.81 0.95
CA GLY A 62 -12.61 -20.75 0.02
C GLY A 62 -11.89 -21.89 0.75
N VAL A 63 -12.14 -23.12 0.37
CA VAL A 63 -11.46 -24.30 0.91
C VAL A 63 -10.75 -25.04 -0.22
N ILE A 64 -9.44 -25.30 -0.02
CA ILE A 64 -8.61 -26.07 -0.95
C ILE A 64 -8.04 -27.27 -0.20
N ASP A 65 -8.44 -28.47 -0.56
CA ASP A 65 -7.92 -29.72 -0.01
C ASP A 65 -6.71 -30.18 -0.85
N ILE A 66 -5.53 -30.06 -0.25
CA ILE A 66 -4.27 -30.31 -0.94
C ILE A 66 -4.14 -31.81 -1.28
N ASP A 67 -4.46 -32.69 -0.32
CA ASP A 67 -4.25 -34.13 -0.43
C ASP A 67 -5.22 -34.78 -1.41
N ASN A 68 -6.45 -34.29 -1.46
CA ASN A 68 -7.49 -34.83 -2.33
C ASN A 68 -7.61 -34.09 -3.66
N ALA A 69 -6.86 -33.01 -3.86
CA ALA A 69 -6.91 -32.13 -5.02
C ALA A 69 -8.34 -31.65 -5.33
N THR A 70 -9.08 -31.26 -4.29
CA THR A 70 -10.46 -30.72 -4.41
C THR A 70 -10.56 -29.32 -3.89
N GLU A 71 -11.53 -28.58 -4.40
CA GLU A 71 -11.80 -27.17 -4.06
C GLU A 71 -13.28 -26.98 -3.78
N MET A 72 -13.61 -26.11 -2.85
CA MET A 72 -14.99 -25.84 -2.47
C MET A 72 -15.16 -24.35 -2.11
N LEU A 73 -16.27 -23.78 -2.52
CA LEU A 73 -16.73 -22.48 -2.06
C LEU A 73 -17.80 -22.68 -0.97
N ILE A 74 -17.56 -22.08 0.19
CA ILE A 74 -18.46 -22.12 1.34
C ILE A 74 -19.16 -20.77 1.45
N GLY A 75 -20.47 -20.79 1.64
CA GLY A 75 -21.32 -19.61 1.82
C GLY A 75 -22.78 -19.99 1.86
N ASP A 76 -23.62 -19.05 2.27
CA ASP A 76 -25.06 -19.23 2.30
C ASP A 76 -25.72 -18.38 1.20
N ASP A 77 -26.75 -18.91 0.54
CA ASP A 77 -27.58 -18.12 -0.37
C ASP A 77 -28.42 -17.12 0.42
N ILE A 78 -28.69 -15.96 -0.16
CA ILE A 78 -29.56 -14.96 0.43
C ILE A 78 -31.02 -15.43 0.40
N ASP A 79 -31.79 -15.00 1.38
CA ASP A 79 -33.21 -15.31 1.44
C ASP A 79 -34.09 -14.26 0.72
N ILE A 80 -35.41 -14.46 0.72
CA ILE A 80 -36.37 -13.56 0.05
C ILE A 80 -36.42 -12.18 0.72
N GLU A 81 -36.15 -12.10 2.02
CA GLU A 81 -36.12 -10.83 2.75
C GLU A 81 -34.94 -9.99 2.30
N ASP A 82 -33.75 -10.59 2.21
CA ASP A 82 -32.54 -9.95 1.67
C ASP A 82 -32.74 -9.47 0.23
N ILE A 83 -33.37 -10.30 -0.61
CA ILE A 83 -33.70 -9.93 -2.01
C ILE A 83 -34.60 -8.69 -2.08
N VAL A 84 -35.54 -8.56 -1.17
CA VAL A 84 -36.42 -7.38 -1.11
C VAL A 84 -35.65 -6.10 -0.82
N TRP A 85 -34.60 -6.19 0.03
CA TRP A 85 -33.82 -5.02 0.44
C TRP A 85 -32.66 -4.69 -0.50
N TYR A 86 -32.00 -5.70 -1.04
CA TYR A 86 -30.71 -5.54 -1.74
C TYR A 86 -30.75 -5.97 -3.21
N GLY A 87 -31.86 -6.56 -3.65
CA GLY A 87 -31.98 -7.12 -5.00
C GLY A 87 -31.46 -8.55 -5.11
N SER A 88 -31.67 -9.15 -6.27
CA SER A 88 -31.20 -10.51 -6.54
C SER A 88 -29.70 -10.55 -6.75
N VAL A 89 -29.03 -11.53 -6.16
CA VAL A 89 -27.62 -11.85 -6.41
C VAL A 89 -27.51 -13.31 -6.88
N ASP A 90 -26.40 -13.64 -7.54
CA ASP A 90 -26.11 -15.00 -7.95
C ASP A 90 -26.05 -15.94 -6.74
N SER A 91 -26.50 -17.19 -6.90
CA SER A 91 -26.35 -18.22 -5.88
C SER A 91 -24.85 -18.53 -5.65
N VAL A 92 -24.53 -19.08 -4.47
CA VAL A 92 -23.17 -19.55 -4.18
C VAL A 92 -22.68 -20.55 -5.23
N SER A 93 -23.57 -21.39 -5.74
CA SER A 93 -23.25 -22.33 -6.82
C SER A 93 -22.92 -21.65 -8.13
N ASP A 94 -23.67 -20.61 -8.52
CA ASP A 94 -23.41 -19.86 -9.76
C ASP A 94 -22.10 -19.07 -9.64
N MET A 95 -21.84 -18.44 -8.50
CA MET A 95 -20.57 -17.76 -8.22
C MET A 95 -19.37 -18.73 -8.26
N ALA A 96 -19.50 -19.91 -7.66
CA ALA A 96 -18.47 -20.95 -7.71
C ALA A 96 -18.14 -21.33 -9.15
N ALA A 97 -19.16 -21.56 -9.97
CA ALA A 97 -19.01 -21.92 -11.38
C ALA A 97 -18.29 -20.83 -12.20
N GLN A 98 -18.47 -19.55 -11.88
CA GLN A 98 -17.77 -18.42 -12.50
C GLN A 98 -16.27 -18.47 -12.24
N THR A 99 -15.81 -19.13 -11.18
CA THR A 99 -14.40 -19.26 -10.81
C THR A 99 -13.85 -20.68 -11.06
N GLY A 100 -14.62 -21.54 -11.71
CA GLY A 100 -14.22 -22.92 -12.05
C GLY A 100 -14.36 -23.90 -10.90
N ILE A 101 -15.05 -23.55 -9.82
CA ILE A 101 -15.36 -24.45 -8.70
C ILE A 101 -16.73 -25.09 -8.91
N THR A 102 -16.83 -26.39 -8.67
CA THR A 102 -18.08 -27.16 -8.84
C THR A 102 -18.70 -27.60 -7.51
N ALA A 103 -17.93 -27.57 -6.41
CA ALA A 103 -18.41 -27.98 -5.10
C ALA A 103 -18.70 -26.75 -4.22
N THR A 104 -19.88 -26.74 -3.60
CA THR A 104 -20.29 -25.72 -2.64
C THR A 104 -20.86 -26.35 -1.40
N ALA A 105 -20.82 -25.67 -0.25
CA ALA A 105 -21.53 -26.05 0.95
C ALA A 105 -21.95 -24.81 1.76
N PRO A 106 -22.99 -24.92 2.60
CA PRO A 106 -23.39 -23.82 3.46
C PRO A 106 -22.35 -23.58 4.59
N MET A 107 -22.33 -22.36 5.13
CA MET A 107 -21.35 -21.93 6.14
C MET A 107 -21.30 -22.85 7.36
N LYS A 108 -22.42 -23.40 7.79
CA LYS A 108 -22.52 -24.35 8.91
C LYS A 108 -21.67 -25.62 8.74
N GLU A 109 -21.32 -26.02 7.52
CA GLU A 109 -20.51 -27.21 7.22
C GLU A 109 -18.99 -26.95 7.38
N LEU A 110 -18.56 -25.70 7.40
CA LEU A 110 -17.13 -25.32 7.47
C LEU A 110 -16.45 -25.95 8.70
N LYS A 111 -17.14 -25.91 9.86
CA LYS A 111 -16.59 -26.52 11.08
C LYS A 111 -16.38 -28.03 10.93
N ALA A 112 -17.32 -28.75 10.35
CA ALA A 112 -17.20 -30.18 10.14
C ALA A 112 -16.04 -30.55 9.20
N ILE A 113 -15.78 -29.70 8.18
CA ILE A 113 -14.63 -29.83 7.26
C ILE A 113 -13.30 -29.66 8.04
N CYS A 114 -13.20 -28.63 8.88
CA CYS A 114 -12.01 -28.38 9.71
C CYS A 114 -11.80 -29.50 10.73
N ASP A 115 -12.86 -29.92 11.42
CA ASP A 115 -12.82 -31.00 12.42
C ASP A 115 -12.39 -32.33 11.76
N LYS A 116 -12.89 -32.65 10.57
CA LYS A 116 -12.48 -33.84 9.81
C LYS A 116 -10.99 -33.81 9.47
N ALA A 117 -10.48 -32.65 9.02
CA ALA A 117 -9.05 -32.51 8.74
C ALA A 117 -8.23 -32.74 10.03
N HIS A 118 -8.60 -32.08 11.13
CA HIS A 118 -7.94 -32.22 12.42
C HIS A 118 -7.96 -33.67 12.95
N ASN A 119 -9.13 -34.32 12.94
CA ASN A 119 -9.30 -35.69 13.42
C ASN A 119 -8.56 -36.75 12.61
N THR A 120 -8.21 -36.41 11.36
CA THR A 120 -7.38 -37.28 10.49
C THR A 120 -5.90 -36.91 10.54
N GLY A 121 -5.48 -36.03 11.46
CA GLY A 121 -4.10 -35.58 11.64
C GLY A 121 -3.61 -34.64 10.52
N ARG A 122 -4.54 -34.06 9.75
CA ARG A 122 -4.22 -33.12 8.67
C ARG A 122 -4.24 -31.69 9.20
N LYS A 123 -3.29 -30.87 8.74
CA LYS A 123 -3.20 -29.47 9.14
C LYS A 123 -4.27 -28.64 8.42
N VAL A 124 -4.87 -27.72 9.16
CA VAL A 124 -5.68 -26.63 8.58
C VAL A 124 -4.80 -25.39 8.48
N HIS A 125 -4.57 -24.92 7.26
CA HIS A 125 -3.75 -23.76 6.95
C HIS A 125 -4.64 -22.53 6.80
N PHE A 126 -4.26 -21.43 7.45
CA PHE A 126 -4.90 -20.13 7.31
C PHE A 126 -3.84 -19.03 7.29
N LEU A 127 -4.19 -17.87 6.72
CA LEU A 127 -3.36 -16.66 6.72
C LEU A 127 -3.58 -15.84 8.01
N PRO A 128 -2.63 -14.98 8.42
CA PRO A 128 -2.79 -14.13 9.59
C PRO A 128 -4.04 -13.26 9.47
N PRO A 129 -5.02 -13.36 10.38
CA PRO A 129 -6.23 -12.56 10.31
C PRO A 129 -5.98 -11.13 10.81
N TYR A 130 -6.45 -10.13 10.08
CA TYR A 130 -6.40 -8.72 10.50
C TYR A 130 -7.76 -8.20 11.00
N ARG A 131 -8.89 -8.79 10.56
CA ARG A 131 -10.23 -8.41 11.00
C ARG A 131 -10.67 -9.18 12.26
N TYR A 132 -11.43 -8.53 13.12
CA TYR A 132 -11.90 -9.15 14.38
C TYR A 132 -12.95 -10.24 14.14
N ASP A 133 -13.84 -10.07 13.18
CA ASP A 133 -14.83 -11.08 12.79
C ASP A 133 -14.15 -12.37 12.33
N THR A 134 -13.12 -12.28 11.46
CA THR A 134 -12.31 -13.43 11.05
C THR A 134 -11.58 -14.07 12.22
N LYS A 135 -11.06 -13.27 13.17
CA LYS A 135 -10.42 -13.80 14.40
C LYS A 135 -11.38 -14.60 15.26
N ILE A 136 -12.62 -14.13 15.41
CA ILE A 136 -13.67 -14.87 16.13
C ILE A 136 -14.01 -16.16 15.40
N GLN A 137 -14.17 -16.10 14.07
CA GLN A 137 -14.47 -17.27 13.24
C GLN A 137 -13.38 -18.35 13.34
N ILE A 138 -12.09 -17.97 13.28
CA ILE A 138 -10.97 -18.89 13.47
C ILE A 138 -10.99 -19.50 14.90
N MET A 139 -11.30 -18.71 15.91
CA MET A 139 -11.43 -19.22 17.29
C MET A 139 -12.53 -20.28 17.40
N ASP A 140 -13.68 -20.03 16.79
CA ASP A 140 -14.83 -20.96 16.83
C ASP A 140 -14.57 -22.23 16.01
N LEU A 141 -13.84 -22.12 14.89
CA LEU A 141 -13.54 -23.24 14.01
C LEU A 141 -12.39 -24.11 14.53
N LEU A 142 -11.31 -23.50 15.02
CA LEU A 142 -10.05 -24.16 15.31
C LEU A 142 -9.66 -24.15 16.80
N GLY A 143 -10.42 -23.43 17.64
CA GLY A 143 -10.10 -23.28 19.08
C GLY A 143 -8.86 -22.44 19.37
N ILE A 144 -8.37 -21.65 18.40
CA ILE A 144 -7.16 -20.83 18.56
C ILE A 144 -7.56 -19.41 19.00
N HIS A 145 -7.12 -19.02 20.21
CA HIS A 145 -7.43 -17.70 20.75
C HIS A 145 -6.86 -16.58 19.85
N PRO A 146 -7.56 -15.44 19.66
CA PRO A 146 -7.11 -14.33 18.78
C PRO A 146 -5.68 -13.84 18.99
N SER A 147 -5.19 -13.84 20.24
CA SER A 147 -3.80 -13.45 20.56
C SER A 147 -2.73 -14.43 20.06
N GLN A 148 -3.11 -15.65 19.70
CA GLN A 148 -2.21 -16.70 19.22
C GLN A 148 -2.30 -16.94 17.71
N GLN A 149 -3.31 -16.38 17.05
CA GLN A 149 -3.60 -16.69 15.64
C GLN A 149 -2.53 -16.22 14.69
N LYS A 150 -1.86 -15.10 14.97
CA LYS A 150 -0.75 -14.60 14.15
C LYS A 150 0.42 -15.59 14.13
N GLU A 151 0.76 -16.15 15.29
CA GLU A 151 1.83 -17.14 15.44
C GLU A 151 1.43 -18.53 14.94
N ALA A 152 0.15 -18.89 15.05
CA ALA A 152 -0.40 -20.15 14.56
C ALA A 152 -0.65 -20.16 13.05
N ALA A 153 -0.67 -19.01 12.39
CA ALA A 153 -0.83 -18.92 10.95
C ALA A 153 0.24 -19.72 10.20
N SER A 154 -0.11 -20.25 9.04
CA SER A 154 0.78 -21.14 8.31
C SER A 154 1.87 -20.37 7.56
N VAL A 155 3.11 -20.43 8.04
CA VAL A 155 4.27 -19.83 7.36
C VAL A 155 4.47 -20.41 5.96
N GLU A 156 4.19 -21.70 5.78
CA GLU A 156 4.23 -22.35 4.47
C GLU A 156 3.23 -21.70 3.50
N LEU A 157 1.98 -21.49 3.93
CA LEU A 157 0.97 -20.80 3.13
C LEU A 157 1.34 -19.35 2.87
N ILE A 158 1.83 -18.63 3.88
CA ILE A 158 2.31 -17.25 3.74
C ILE A 158 3.37 -17.14 2.64
N LYS A 159 4.41 -17.97 2.70
CA LYS A 159 5.50 -17.98 1.71
C LYS A 159 5.00 -18.40 0.31
N ALA A 160 4.07 -19.36 0.23
CA ALA A 160 3.46 -19.77 -1.03
C ALA A 160 2.68 -18.60 -1.68
N VAL A 161 1.83 -17.91 -0.92
CA VAL A 161 1.05 -16.77 -1.41
C VAL A 161 1.97 -15.63 -1.86
N ILE A 162 2.98 -15.27 -1.06
CA ILE A 162 3.94 -14.23 -1.41
C ILE A 162 4.67 -14.57 -2.71
N SER A 163 5.15 -15.82 -2.85
CA SER A 163 5.87 -16.25 -4.06
C SER A 163 5.04 -16.15 -5.34
N MET A 164 3.71 -16.17 -5.23
CA MET A 164 2.78 -16.06 -6.36
C MET A 164 2.36 -14.62 -6.66
N ARG A 165 2.26 -13.76 -5.61
CA ARG A 165 1.74 -12.40 -5.76
C ARG A 165 2.83 -11.34 -5.92
N GLN A 166 4.07 -11.60 -5.50
CA GLN A 166 5.14 -10.59 -5.52
C GLN A 166 5.55 -10.20 -6.96
N CYS A 167 5.61 -11.15 -7.90
CA CYS A 167 5.85 -10.87 -9.31
C CYS A 167 4.51 -10.82 -10.05
N LYS A 168 4.13 -9.64 -10.54
CA LYS A 168 2.85 -9.42 -11.21
C LYS A 168 2.89 -10.00 -12.63
N THR A 169 1.81 -10.66 -13.01
CA THR A 169 1.57 -11.11 -14.38
C THR A 169 1.13 -9.94 -15.27
N ASP A 170 1.22 -10.08 -16.59
CA ASP A 170 0.81 -9.03 -17.54
C ASP A 170 -0.64 -8.56 -17.34
N ILE A 171 -1.54 -9.46 -16.97
CA ILE A 171 -2.94 -9.10 -16.70
C ILE A 171 -3.10 -8.28 -15.40
N GLU A 172 -2.29 -8.55 -14.38
CA GLU A 172 -2.26 -7.78 -13.14
C GLU A 172 -1.66 -6.40 -13.37
N ILE A 173 -0.56 -6.34 -14.14
CA ILE A 173 0.07 -5.09 -14.56
C ILE A 173 -0.93 -4.22 -15.30
N ALA A 174 -1.69 -4.78 -16.26
CA ALA A 174 -2.72 -4.04 -16.99
C ALA A 174 -3.85 -3.51 -16.09
N GLU A 175 -4.18 -4.20 -14.99
CA GLU A 175 -5.15 -3.69 -14.02
C GLU A 175 -4.55 -2.58 -13.14
N ILE A 176 -3.29 -2.72 -12.70
CA ILE A 176 -2.58 -1.68 -11.96
C ILE A 176 -2.46 -0.40 -12.81
N GLU A 177 -2.13 -0.51 -14.09
CA GLU A 177 -2.07 0.65 -14.99
C GLU A 177 -3.41 1.40 -15.11
N LYS A 178 -4.55 0.69 -15.04
CA LYS A 178 -5.86 1.34 -14.97
C LYS A 178 -6.06 2.10 -13.65
N ALA A 179 -5.58 1.56 -12.53
CA ALA A 179 -5.59 2.26 -11.26
C ALA A 179 -4.69 3.51 -11.29
N CYS A 180 -3.49 3.40 -11.87
CA CYS A 180 -2.58 4.53 -12.07
C CYS A 180 -3.19 5.62 -12.97
N ALA A 181 -3.98 5.24 -13.99
CA ALA A 181 -4.70 6.21 -14.81
C ALA A 181 -5.77 6.99 -14.00
N ILE A 182 -6.38 6.36 -12.99
CA ILE A 182 -7.27 7.06 -12.05
C ILE A 182 -6.45 7.97 -11.13
N GLY A 183 -5.34 7.47 -10.57
CA GLY A 183 -4.40 8.25 -9.75
C GLY A 183 -3.91 9.53 -10.48
N TYR A 184 -3.52 9.41 -11.74
CA TYR A 184 -3.20 10.57 -12.58
C TYR A 184 -4.32 11.62 -12.59
N ARG A 185 -5.57 11.19 -12.75
CA ARG A 185 -6.74 12.07 -12.73
C ARG A 185 -6.96 12.73 -11.37
N MET A 186 -6.74 11.99 -10.30
CA MET A 186 -6.86 12.50 -8.93
C MET A 186 -5.84 13.61 -8.66
N HIS A 187 -4.58 13.40 -8.97
CA HIS A 187 -3.50 14.35 -8.73
C HIS A 187 -3.57 15.59 -9.64
N THR A 188 -3.84 15.39 -10.92
CA THR A 188 -4.01 16.52 -11.85
C THR A 188 -5.22 17.37 -11.49
N HIS A 189 -6.31 16.74 -11.02
CA HIS A 189 -7.47 17.47 -10.49
C HIS A 189 -7.13 18.27 -9.22
N ALA A 190 -6.38 17.67 -8.28
CA ALA A 190 -5.90 18.37 -7.10
C ALA A 190 -5.07 19.62 -7.46
N MET A 191 -4.13 19.51 -8.40
CA MET A 191 -3.32 20.64 -8.87
C MET A 191 -4.18 21.74 -9.53
N GLN A 192 -5.16 21.35 -10.37
CA GLN A 192 -6.05 22.29 -11.06
C GLN A 192 -6.92 23.11 -10.14
N MET A 193 -7.37 22.52 -9.03
CA MET A 193 -8.32 23.18 -8.16
C MET A 193 -7.68 23.87 -6.95
N THR A 194 -6.43 23.51 -6.59
CA THR A 194 -5.78 24.06 -5.39
C THR A 194 -5.48 25.53 -5.56
N ARG A 195 -5.97 26.33 -4.59
CA ARG A 195 -5.73 27.76 -4.52
C ARG A 195 -5.92 28.28 -3.09
N PRO A 196 -5.32 29.43 -2.74
CA PRO A 196 -5.52 30.02 -1.42
C PRO A 196 -7.00 30.27 -1.12
N GLY A 197 -7.39 30.05 0.13
CA GLY A 197 -8.74 30.26 0.62
C GLY A 197 -9.65 29.01 0.59
N LEU A 198 -9.31 27.95 -0.14
CA LEU A 198 -9.97 26.66 0.00
C LEU A 198 -9.52 25.94 1.26
N THR A 199 -10.31 24.97 1.74
CA THR A 199 -9.88 24.10 2.83
C THR A 199 -9.22 22.83 2.29
N GLU A 200 -8.28 22.25 3.05
CA GLU A 200 -7.72 20.94 2.76
C GLU A 200 -8.84 19.88 2.56
N LYS A 201 -9.84 19.93 3.44
CA LYS A 201 -10.99 19.01 3.38
C LYS A 201 -11.79 19.10 2.08
N TYR A 202 -11.94 20.32 1.54
CA TYR A 202 -12.66 20.50 0.28
C TYR A 202 -11.88 19.86 -0.88
N VAL A 203 -10.58 20.13 -0.99
CA VAL A 203 -9.75 19.56 -2.07
C VAL A 203 -9.63 18.05 -1.92
N GLY A 204 -9.29 17.54 -0.73
CA GLY A 204 -9.19 16.11 -0.47
C GLY A 204 -10.51 15.37 -0.74
N GLY A 205 -11.66 15.99 -0.41
CA GLY A 205 -12.97 15.42 -0.72
C GLY A 205 -13.26 15.31 -2.22
N GLN A 206 -12.77 16.26 -3.04
CA GLN A 206 -12.88 16.17 -4.49
C GLN A 206 -11.96 15.08 -5.06
N VAL A 207 -10.75 14.94 -4.53
CA VAL A 207 -9.81 13.88 -4.89
C VAL A 207 -10.42 12.49 -4.60
N ASN A 208 -11.02 12.30 -3.41
CA ASN A 208 -11.75 11.06 -3.08
C ASN A 208 -12.93 10.83 -4.01
N GLY A 209 -13.68 11.88 -4.35
CA GLY A 209 -14.78 11.81 -5.31
C GLY A 209 -14.33 11.29 -6.69
N MET A 210 -13.10 11.59 -7.12
CA MET A 210 -12.54 11.05 -8.35
C MET A 210 -12.28 9.55 -8.23
N ALA A 211 -11.69 9.07 -7.12
CA ALA A 211 -11.48 7.65 -6.88
C ALA A 211 -12.80 6.86 -6.95
N HIS A 212 -13.84 7.32 -6.25
CA HIS A 212 -15.16 6.68 -6.25
C HIS A 212 -15.92 6.78 -7.58
N SER A 213 -15.68 7.79 -8.38
CA SER A 213 -16.39 7.97 -9.65
C SER A 213 -15.75 7.23 -10.83
N LEU A 214 -14.47 6.93 -10.74
CA LEU A 214 -13.69 6.30 -11.81
C LEU A 214 -13.21 4.88 -11.48
N GLY A 215 -13.12 4.57 -10.20
CA GLY A 215 -12.74 3.27 -9.64
C GLY A 215 -13.77 2.76 -8.63
N GLU A 216 -13.34 1.92 -7.72
CA GLU A 216 -14.17 1.40 -6.62
C GLU A 216 -14.05 2.31 -5.38
N HIS A 217 -12.82 2.51 -4.91
CA HIS A 217 -12.50 3.26 -3.69
C HIS A 217 -11.13 3.95 -3.82
N GLU A 218 -10.80 4.81 -2.87
CA GLU A 218 -9.43 5.16 -2.60
C GLU A 218 -8.66 3.92 -2.12
N SER A 219 -7.41 3.74 -2.57
CA SER A 219 -6.54 2.63 -2.16
C SER A 219 -6.11 2.73 -0.70
N PHE A 220 -6.13 3.93 -0.15
CA PHE A 220 -5.89 4.29 1.26
C PHE A 220 -6.54 5.64 1.55
N ALA A 221 -6.61 5.99 2.84
CA ALA A 221 -7.15 7.29 3.25
C ALA A 221 -6.32 8.44 2.66
N THR A 222 -6.90 9.20 1.74
CA THR A 222 -6.23 10.32 1.06
C THR A 222 -5.63 11.31 2.05
N ILE A 223 -4.37 11.66 1.83
CA ILE A 223 -3.66 12.71 2.52
C ILE A 223 -3.67 13.94 1.62
N PHE A 224 -4.21 15.05 2.11
CA PHE A 224 -4.12 16.34 1.44
C PHE A 224 -3.93 17.41 2.49
N THR A 225 -2.74 17.99 2.55
CA THR A 225 -2.38 18.94 3.62
C THR A 225 -1.31 19.94 3.20
N GLN A 226 -1.36 21.16 3.77
CA GLN A 226 -0.24 22.12 3.72
C GLN A 226 0.78 21.90 4.86
N HIS A 227 0.55 20.89 5.71
CA HIS A 227 1.43 20.41 6.76
C HIS A 227 2.06 19.09 6.33
N GLY A 228 2.84 19.11 5.24
CA GLY A 228 3.48 17.92 4.67
C GLY A 228 4.45 17.20 5.60
N GLU A 229 4.80 17.79 6.74
CA GLU A 229 5.57 17.17 7.81
C GLU A 229 4.75 16.15 8.62
N ILE A 230 3.44 16.09 8.44
CA ILE A 230 2.54 15.11 9.05
C ILE A 230 2.29 13.98 8.04
N MET A 231 2.94 12.82 8.25
CA MET A 231 2.96 11.71 7.28
C MET A 231 1.57 11.18 6.91
N HIS A 232 0.65 11.06 7.87
CA HIS A 232 -0.71 10.55 7.66
C HIS A 232 -1.76 11.58 8.08
N GLY A 233 -1.62 12.82 7.57
CA GLY A 233 -2.54 13.93 7.85
C GLY A 233 -3.82 13.84 7.03
N ASN A 234 -4.95 13.45 7.66
CA ASN A 234 -6.25 13.51 6.99
C ASN A 234 -6.59 14.96 6.61
N PRO A 235 -7.24 15.19 5.45
CA PRO A 235 -7.68 16.50 5.03
C PRO A 235 -8.53 17.19 6.10
N SER A 236 -8.11 18.37 6.55
CA SER A 236 -8.71 19.10 7.65
C SER A 236 -9.46 20.36 7.17
N TYR A 237 -10.04 21.11 8.11
CA TYR A 237 -10.63 22.42 7.82
C TYR A 237 -9.61 23.55 7.76
N ASN A 238 -8.31 23.27 7.79
CA ASN A 238 -7.26 24.27 7.57
C ASN A 238 -7.47 24.95 6.22
N ILE A 239 -7.33 26.27 6.22
CA ILE A 239 -7.42 27.08 5.00
C ILE A 239 -6.05 27.09 4.34
N LEU A 240 -6.01 26.74 3.06
CA LEU A 240 -4.81 26.77 2.24
C LEU A 240 -4.29 28.22 2.09
N GLU A 241 -3.02 28.41 2.37
CA GLU A 241 -2.37 29.72 2.41
C GLU A 241 -1.41 29.92 1.24
N SER A 242 -1.41 31.14 0.68
CA SER A 242 -0.42 31.52 -0.34
C SER A 242 1.00 31.43 0.22
N GLY A 243 1.91 30.87 -0.58
CA GLY A 243 3.31 30.69 -0.18
C GLY A 243 3.60 29.37 0.55
N ARG A 244 2.57 28.58 0.90
CA ARG A 244 2.73 27.21 1.39
C ARG A 244 2.74 26.19 0.26
N LEU A 245 3.22 25.00 0.56
CA LEU A 245 3.09 23.82 -0.28
C LEU A 245 1.85 23.01 0.16
N ALA A 246 1.21 22.35 -0.79
CA ALA A 246 0.22 21.31 -0.55
C ALA A 246 0.84 19.97 -0.94
N LEU A 247 0.85 19.01 -0.02
CA LEU A 247 1.19 17.63 -0.26
C LEU A 247 -0.11 16.86 -0.46
N CYS A 248 -0.23 16.24 -1.63
CA CYS A 248 -1.31 15.33 -1.99
C CYS A 248 -0.73 13.93 -2.14
N ASP A 249 -1.19 13.01 -1.31
CA ASP A 249 -0.83 11.60 -1.36
C ASP A 249 -2.14 10.81 -1.45
N ALA A 250 -2.35 10.19 -2.61
CA ALA A 250 -3.64 9.61 -2.97
C ALA A 250 -3.49 8.56 -4.06
N GLY A 251 -4.29 7.53 -3.96
CA GLY A 251 -4.41 6.50 -4.95
C GLY A 251 -5.83 5.92 -5.01
N ALA A 252 -6.10 5.12 -6.00
CA ALA A 252 -7.40 4.50 -6.23
C ALA A 252 -7.30 3.00 -6.44
N GLU A 253 -8.34 2.28 -6.04
CA GLU A 253 -8.58 0.92 -6.49
C GLU A 253 -9.37 0.95 -7.80
N ASN A 254 -8.90 0.21 -8.80
CA ASN A 254 -9.67 0.02 -10.02
C ASN A 254 -10.82 -0.98 -9.80
N LYS A 255 -11.60 -1.24 -10.84
CA LYS A 255 -12.72 -2.19 -10.81
C LYS A 255 -12.33 -3.62 -10.36
N GLU A 256 -11.08 -4.03 -10.52
CA GLU A 256 -10.59 -5.35 -10.09
C GLU A 256 -9.84 -5.29 -8.73
N ASN A 257 -9.96 -4.18 -8.00
CA ASN A 257 -9.32 -3.89 -6.72
C ASN A 257 -7.78 -3.86 -6.75
N TYR A 258 -7.16 -3.63 -7.91
CA TYR A 258 -5.75 -3.29 -7.98
C TYR A 258 -5.56 -1.81 -7.68
N CYS A 259 -4.52 -1.50 -6.92
CA CYS A 259 -4.25 -0.18 -6.37
C CYS A 259 -3.33 0.66 -7.26
N SER A 260 -3.37 1.98 -7.06
CA SER A 260 -2.30 2.92 -7.36
C SER A 260 -1.92 3.68 -6.11
N ASP A 261 -0.71 4.25 -6.12
CA ASP A 261 -0.15 5.04 -5.03
C ASP A 261 0.75 6.14 -5.58
N ASN A 262 0.40 7.38 -5.32
CA ASN A 262 1.19 8.51 -5.80
C ASN A 262 1.19 9.65 -4.79
N THR A 263 2.31 10.32 -4.67
CA THR A 263 2.40 11.61 -3.96
C THR A 263 2.93 12.70 -4.86
N ARG A 264 2.31 13.87 -4.79
CA ARG A 264 2.81 15.12 -5.36
C ARG A 264 2.76 16.24 -4.34
N THR A 265 3.82 17.01 -4.30
CA THR A 265 3.88 18.26 -3.53
C THR A 265 3.96 19.45 -4.48
N PHE A 266 3.06 20.41 -4.35
CA PHE A 266 2.95 21.56 -5.25
C PHE A 266 2.57 22.82 -4.51
N PRO A 267 2.91 24.04 -5.04
CA PRO A 267 2.65 25.29 -4.34
C PRO A 267 1.17 25.67 -4.39
N VAL A 268 0.59 26.03 -3.23
CA VAL A 268 -0.83 26.41 -3.10
C VAL A 268 -1.23 27.55 -4.04
N ASN A 269 -0.31 28.47 -4.32
CA ASN A 269 -0.53 29.62 -5.22
C ASN A 269 0.08 29.43 -6.63
N GLY A 270 0.43 28.21 -7.02
CA GLY A 270 0.95 27.89 -8.35
C GLY A 270 2.41 28.29 -8.61
N LYS A 271 3.13 28.79 -7.62
CA LYS A 271 4.55 29.21 -7.74
C LYS A 271 5.36 28.80 -6.53
N PHE A 272 6.46 28.07 -6.79
CA PHE A 272 7.43 27.75 -5.76
C PHE A 272 8.25 28.97 -5.35
N THR A 273 8.57 29.08 -4.07
CA THR A 273 9.60 29.99 -3.57
C THR A 273 10.99 29.38 -3.81
N GLN A 274 12.05 30.22 -3.78
CA GLN A 274 13.42 29.74 -3.91
C GLN A 274 13.77 28.67 -2.84
N LYS A 275 13.37 28.89 -1.59
CA LYS A 275 13.59 27.94 -0.49
C LYS A 275 12.89 26.60 -0.74
N GLN A 276 11.69 26.61 -1.33
CA GLN A 276 10.96 25.39 -1.70
C GLN A 276 11.65 24.66 -2.86
N LEU A 277 12.11 25.38 -3.89
CA LEU A 277 12.84 24.78 -5.01
C LEU A 277 14.15 24.11 -4.58
N GLU A 278 14.87 24.69 -3.62
CA GLU A 278 16.11 24.10 -3.07
C GLU A 278 15.86 22.74 -2.43
N ILE A 279 14.82 22.60 -1.62
CA ILE A 279 14.47 21.31 -0.99
C ILE A 279 13.85 20.37 -2.01
N TYR A 280 12.94 20.87 -2.86
CA TYR A 280 12.28 20.07 -3.89
C TYR A 280 13.28 19.41 -4.84
N SER A 281 14.30 20.14 -5.27
CA SER A 281 15.34 19.61 -6.16
C SER A 281 16.16 18.47 -5.54
N ILE A 282 16.26 18.41 -4.21
CA ILE A 282 16.89 17.29 -3.51
C ILE A 282 15.98 16.05 -3.57
N VAL A 283 14.69 16.22 -3.30
CA VAL A 283 13.73 15.12 -3.37
C VAL A 283 13.62 14.59 -4.80
N GLU A 284 13.53 15.48 -5.79
CA GLU A 284 13.54 15.15 -7.22
C GLU A 284 14.80 14.34 -7.60
N ALA A 285 15.98 14.79 -7.18
CA ALA A 285 17.22 14.06 -7.46
C ALA A 285 17.25 12.67 -6.78
N CYS A 286 16.65 12.50 -5.62
CA CYS A 286 16.51 11.21 -4.95
C CYS A 286 15.58 10.27 -5.71
N HIS A 287 14.44 10.79 -6.17
CA HIS A 287 13.47 10.08 -6.99
C HIS A 287 14.10 9.64 -8.33
N ASP A 288 14.71 10.55 -9.06
CA ASP A 288 15.36 10.24 -10.35
C ASP A 288 16.49 9.20 -10.17
N TYR A 289 17.26 9.29 -9.07
CA TYR A 289 18.31 8.31 -8.78
C TYR A 289 17.74 6.89 -8.59
N ALA A 290 16.65 6.75 -7.83
CA ALA A 290 16.04 5.45 -7.61
C ALA A 290 15.54 4.82 -8.92
N LEU A 291 14.91 5.63 -9.79
CA LEU A 291 14.49 5.21 -11.15
C LEU A 291 15.66 4.77 -12.01
N GLU A 292 16.79 5.49 -11.97
CA GLU A 292 17.97 5.17 -12.77
C GLU A 292 18.58 3.82 -12.40
N VAL A 293 18.59 3.47 -11.10
CA VAL A 293 19.30 2.28 -10.60
C VAL A 293 18.41 1.05 -10.39
N ALA A 294 17.09 1.24 -10.31
CA ALA A 294 16.16 0.14 -10.07
C ALA A 294 16.09 -0.83 -11.25
N LYS A 295 16.53 -2.07 -11.02
CA LYS A 295 16.51 -3.17 -11.99
C LYS A 295 16.62 -4.51 -11.30
N PRO A 296 16.30 -5.64 -11.96
CA PRO A 296 16.47 -6.95 -11.38
C PRO A 296 17.88 -7.18 -10.83
N GLY A 297 17.96 -7.78 -9.66
CA GLY A 297 19.22 -8.11 -8.98
C GLY A 297 19.76 -7.02 -8.05
N VAL A 298 19.24 -5.79 -8.08
CA VAL A 298 19.59 -4.72 -7.14
C VAL A 298 18.85 -4.93 -5.83
N LEU A 299 19.51 -4.76 -4.68
CA LEU A 299 18.85 -4.74 -3.37
C LEU A 299 18.16 -3.38 -3.19
N TRP A 300 16.85 -3.39 -2.94
CA TRP A 300 16.12 -2.14 -2.68
C TRP A 300 16.58 -1.43 -1.41
N TYR A 301 17.07 -2.21 -0.43
CA TYR A 301 17.77 -1.66 0.74
C TYR A 301 18.97 -0.79 0.37
N ASP A 302 19.79 -1.23 -0.58
CA ASP A 302 20.97 -0.46 -1.02
C ASP A 302 20.55 0.81 -1.76
N VAL A 303 19.46 0.75 -2.55
CA VAL A 303 18.88 1.93 -3.21
C VAL A 303 18.44 2.95 -2.15
N HIS A 304 17.68 2.51 -1.14
CA HIS A 304 17.27 3.36 -0.02
C HIS A 304 18.46 4.02 0.68
N MET A 305 19.49 3.24 1.04
CA MET A 305 20.67 3.79 1.71
C MET A 305 21.47 4.76 0.83
N ASN A 306 21.51 4.53 -0.49
CA ASN A 306 22.15 5.46 -1.41
C ASN A 306 21.34 6.75 -1.59
N VAL A 307 19.99 6.68 -1.59
CA VAL A 307 19.11 7.86 -1.53
C VAL A 307 19.39 8.65 -0.24
N CYS A 308 19.53 7.99 0.91
CA CYS A 308 19.88 8.65 2.16
C CYS A 308 21.24 9.37 2.08
N ARG A 309 22.26 8.76 1.40
CA ARG A 309 23.56 9.40 1.15
C ARG A 309 23.44 10.62 0.25
N LEU A 310 22.76 10.48 -0.88
CA LEU A 310 22.55 11.57 -1.83
C LEU A 310 21.83 12.76 -1.16
N MET A 311 20.74 12.47 -0.44
CA MET A 311 20.02 13.47 0.32
C MET A 311 20.91 14.17 1.36
N THR A 312 21.70 13.40 2.13
CA THR A 312 22.61 13.94 3.13
C THR A 312 23.64 14.88 2.50
N GLU A 313 24.23 14.52 1.36
CA GLU A 313 25.19 15.38 0.65
C GLU A 313 24.55 16.67 0.17
N LYS A 314 23.36 16.59 -0.41
CA LYS A 314 22.60 17.78 -0.87
C LYS A 314 22.19 18.67 0.29
N LEU A 315 21.74 18.11 1.41
CA LEU A 315 21.43 18.89 2.61
C LEU A 315 22.67 19.54 3.22
N LYS A 316 23.85 18.97 3.06
CA LYS A 316 25.13 19.61 3.45
C LYS A 316 25.46 20.79 2.53
N GLU A 317 25.19 20.70 1.23
CA GLU A 317 25.38 21.83 0.31
C GLU A 317 24.53 23.05 0.75
N LEU A 318 23.35 22.81 1.30
CA LEU A 318 22.48 23.85 1.89
C LEU A 318 22.88 24.24 3.33
N GLY A 319 23.85 23.54 3.94
CA GLY A 319 24.27 23.79 5.32
C GLY A 319 23.35 23.21 6.41
N LEU A 320 22.28 22.51 6.04
CA LEU A 320 21.34 21.85 6.97
C LEU A 320 21.99 20.64 7.67
N MET A 321 22.86 19.93 6.96
CA MET A 321 23.71 18.89 7.51
C MET A 321 25.18 19.27 7.39
N LYS A 322 26.07 18.55 8.08
CA LYS A 322 27.51 18.78 8.13
C LYS A 322 28.25 17.46 8.42
N GLY A 323 29.57 17.51 8.48
CA GLY A 323 30.41 16.37 8.79
C GLY A 323 30.55 15.36 7.63
N ASP A 324 30.97 14.15 7.92
CA ASP A 324 31.15 13.08 6.94
C ASP A 324 29.79 12.44 6.61
N THR A 325 29.49 12.29 5.31
CA THR A 325 28.21 11.78 4.82
C THR A 325 27.99 10.31 5.20
N GLU A 326 29.00 9.47 5.04
CA GLU A 326 28.84 8.05 5.35
C GLU A 326 28.66 7.83 6.86
N ALA A 327 29.42 8.54 7.68
CA ALA A 327 29.27 8.50 9.14
C ALA A 327 27.88 9.01 9.58
N ALA A 328 27.36 10.07 8.95
CA ALA A 328 26.03 10.61 9.24
C ALA A 328 24.91 9.59 8.92
N VAL A 329 25.01 8.94 7.77
CA VAL A 329 24.02 7.93 7.34
C VAL A 329 24.11 6.67 8.21
N GLN A 330 25.33 6.19 8.50
CA GLN A 330 25.51 5.05 9.41
C GLN A 330 24.99 5.33 10.83
N ALA A 331 25.13 6.56 11.31
CA ALA A 331 24.60 6.97 12.60
C ALA A 331 23.06 7.15 12.59
N GLY A 332 22.41 7.23 11.43
CA GLY A 332 20.97 7.47 11.29
C GLY A 332 20.57 8.95 11.31
N ALA A 333 21.53 9.88 11.15
CA ALA A 333 21.24 11.31 11.19
C ALA A 333 20.32 11.79 10.05
N HIS A 334 20.33 11.11 8.90
CA HIS A 334 19.43 11.37 7.77
C HIS A 334 17.95 11.21 8.12
N ALA A 335 17.63 10.38 9.11
CA ALA A 335 16.25 10.13 9.51
C ALA A 335 15.56 11.33 10.19
N MET A 336 16.31 12.39 10.53
CA MET A 336 15.75 13.70 10.88
C MET A 336 14.86 14.23 9.73
N PHE A 337 15.23 13.95 8.48
CA PHE A 337 14.61 14.49 7.28
C PHE A 337 13.82 13.44 6.50
N LEU A 338 14.23 12.18 6.53
CA LEU A 338 13.53 11.04 5.91
C LEU A 338 13.30 9.94 6.95
N PRO A 339 12.22 10.00 7.74
CA PRO A 339 11.94 9.02 8.80
C PRO A 339 11.18 7.78 8.33
N HIS A 340 11.08 7.53 7.03
CA HIS A 340 10.39 6.38 6.44
C HIS A 340 11.24 5.70 5.35
N GLY A 341 10.72 4.59 4.80
CA GLY A 341 11.36 3.85 3.72
C GLY A 341 11.21 4.52 2.36
N LEU A 342 12.03 4.11 1.40
CA LEU A 342 11.98 4.60 0.02
C LEU A 342 10.79 4.06 -0.77
N GLY A 343 10.18 2.96 -0.33
CA GLY A 343 9.07 2.36 -1.04
C GLY A 343 8.68 0.97 -0.55
N HIS A 344 7.60 0.48 -1.08
CA HIS A 344 6.99 -0.80 -0.73
C HIS A 344 6.45 -1.50 -1.97
N MET A 345 6.10 -2.78 -1.83
CA MET A 345 5.36 -3.50 -2.89
C MET A 345 3.92 -3.00 -2.95
N MET A 346 3.38 -2.90 -4.15
CA MET A 346 1.99 -2.55 -4.44
C MET A 346 1.33 -3.59 -5.35
N GLY A 347 0.02 -3.73 -5.24
CA GLY A 347 -0.77 -4.68 -6.04
C GLY A 347 -2.26 -4.65 -5.73
N LEU A 348 -2.81 -5.76 -5.22
CA LEU A 348 -4.19 -5.83 -4.71
C LEU A 348 -4.36 -5.07 -3.38
N ASP A 349 -3.29 -4.85 -2.65
CA ASP A 349 -3.25 -3.91 -1.54
C ASP A 349 -2.24 -2.82 -1.88
N VAL A 350 -2.45 -1.60 -1.37
CA VAL A 350 -1.50 -0.50 -1.54
C VAL A 350 -0.14 -0.86 -0.94
N HIS A 351 -0.11 -1.36 0.31
CA HIS A 351 1.02 -2.08 0.89
C HIS A 351 0.79 -3.58 0.65
N ASP A 352 1.20 -4.06 -0.53
CA ASP A 352 0.80 -5.41 -0.97
C ASP A 352 1.29 -6.49 -0.02
N MET A 353 0.35 -7.33 0.43
CA MET A 353 0.59 -8.46 1.32
C MET A 353 1.14 -8.11 2.73
N GLU A 354 1.17 -6.85 3.16
CA GLU A 354 1.74 -6.45 4.47
C GLU A 354 1.14 -7.25 5.64
N GLY A 355 -0.15 -7.56 5.57
CA GLY A 355 -0.85 -8.38 6.56
C GLY A 355 -0.29 -9.80 6.73
N LEU A 356 0.44 -10.32 5.76
CA LEU A 356 1.10 -11.64 5.80
C LEU A 356 2.39 -11.62 6.63
N GLY A 357 2.91 -10.45 6.93
CA GLY A 357 4.12 -10.23 7.71
C GLY A 357 5.27 -9.66 6.88
N GLN A 358 5.66 -8.45 7.22
CA GLN A 358 6.69 -7.69 6.50
C GLN A 358 8.01 -8.45 6.35
N ASN A 359 8.40 -9.25 7.37
CA ASN A 359 9.60 -10.08 7.33
C ASN A 359 9.60 -11.13 6.21
N TYR A 360 8.43 -11.50 5.70
CA TYR A 360 8.29 -12.45 4.59
C TYR A 360 8.06 -11.74 3.26
N VAL A 361 7.36 -10.61 3.29
CA VAL A 361 7.00 -9.86 2.08
C VAL A 361 8.19 -9.07 1.56
N GLY A 362 8.75 -8.21 2.38
CA GLY A 362 9.80 -7.25 1.98
C GLY A 362 11.23 -7.68 2.31
N PHE A 363 11.40 -8.78 3.04
CA PHE A 363 12.70 -9.26 3.52
C PHE A 363 12.84 -10.77 3.32
N ASP A 364 14.06 -11.27 3.42
CA ASP A 364 14.41 -12.69 3.25
C ASP A 364 15.67 -13.04 4.03
N GLU A 365 16.31 -14.15 3.70
CA GLU A 365 17.56 -14.61 4.36
C GLU A 365 18.76 -13.72 4.04
N GLU A 366 18.75 -13.00 2.90
CA GLU A 366 19.84 -12.09 2.47
C GLU A 366 19.80 -10.76 3.20
N ILE A 367 18.61 -10.21 3.40
CA ILE A 367 18.40 -8.90 4.02
C ILE A 367 17.33 -8.94 5.10
N GLN A 368 17.65 -8.41 6.28
CA GLN A 368 16.74 -8.37 7.43
C GLN A 368 16.30 -6.92 7.70
N PRO A 369 15.12 -6.72 8.32
CA PRO A 369 14.68 -5.39 8.74
C PRO A 369 15.70 -4.70 9.65
N SER A 370 15.94 -3.41 9.41
CA SER A 370 16.76 -2.59 10.28
C SER A 370 16.05 -2.28 11.60
N THR A 371 16.81 -2.05 12.67
CA THR A 371 16.30 -1.50 13.94
C THR A 371 16.59 0.00 14.09
N GLN A 372 17.33 0.61 13.16
CA GLN A 372 17.67 2.02 13.19
C GLN A 372 16.43 2.86 12.90
N PHE A 373 16.19 3.90 13.67
CA PHE A 373 15.10 4.85 13.45
C PHE A 373 15.12 5.39 11.99
N GLY A 374 13.97 5.50 11.37
CA GLY A 374 13.80 5.84 9.96
C GLY A 374 13.97 4.60 9.06
N THR A 375 15.16 3.98 9.05
CA THR A 375 15.42 2.78 8.24
C THR A 375 14.57 1.58 8.66
N ASN A 376 14.14 1.50 9.93
CA ASN A 376 13.23 0.45 10.42
C ASN A 376 11.82 0.54 9.83
N ALA A 377 11.48 1.67 9.23
CA ALA A 377 10.22 1.86 8.52
C ALA A 377 10.28 1.42 7.03
N LEU A 378 11.45 1.00 6.53
CA LEU A 378 11.57 0.43 5.20
C LEU A 378 10.76 -0.87 5.11
N ARG A 379 9.76 -0.90 4.20
CA ARG A 379 8.85 -2.04 4.06
C ARG A 379 9.38 -3.13 3.14
N CYS A 380 10.28 -2.79 2.23
CA CYS A 380 10.92 -3.72 1.31
C CYS A 380 12.42 -3.42 1.23
N GLY A 381 13.25 -4.44 1.45
CA GLY A 381 14.70 -4.38 1.27
C GLY A 381 15.21 -5.43 0.29
N LYS A 382 14.34 -6.32 -0.16
CA LYS A 382 14.67 -7.45 -1.04
C LYS A 382 15.38 -7.05 -2.32
N ARG A 383 16.02 -8.05 -2.91
CA ARG A 383 16.55 -7.98 -4.27
C ARG A 383 15.39 -7.91 -5.27
N LEU A 384 15.38 -6.83 -6.07
CA LEU A 384 14.37 -6.59 -7.08
C LEU A 384 14.34 -7.72 -8.11
N GLN A 385 13.15 -8.09 -8.56
CA GLN A 385 12.90 -9.08 -9.59
C GLN A 385 12.00 -8.49 -10.68
N GLU A 386 12.14 -8.98 -11.91
CA GLU A 386 11.20 -8.66 -12.99
C GLU A 386 9.76 -8.98 -12.56
N GLY A 387 8.85 -8.06 -12.81
CA GLY A 387 7.44 -8.16 -12.40
C GLY A 387 7.14 -7.64 -11.00
N PHE A 388 8.13 -7.17 -10.22
CA PHE A 388 7.84 -6.42 -9.00
C PHE A 388 7.22 -5.09 -9.36
N VAL A 389 6.17 -4.72 -8.64
CA VAL A 389 5.61 -3.37 -8.64
C VAL A 389 5.92 -2.75 -7.29
N MET A 390 6.56 -1.60 -7.31
CA MET A 390 7.07 -0.90 -6.14
C MET A 390 6.64 0.56 -6.19
N THR A 391 6.52 1.21 -5.03
CA THR A 391 6.57 2.66 -4.94
C THR A 391 8.02 3.15 -4.89
N ASP A 392 8.26 4.36 -5.36
CA ASP A 392 9.48 5.14 -5.18
C ASP A 392 9.07 6.49 -4.61
N GLU A 393 9.27 6.68 -3.29
CA GLU A 393 8.65 7.75 -2.50
C GLU A 393 9.64 8.54 -1.61
N PRO A 394 10.74 9.06 -2.14
CA PRO A 394 11.62 9.89 -1.33
C PRO A 394 10.92 11.18 -0.85
N GLY A 395 11.28 11.62 0.35
CA GLY A 395 10.74 12.85 0.92
C GLY A 395 11.72 13.54 1.85
N ILE A 396 11.50 14.83 2.08
CA ILE A 396 12.21 15.64 3.07
C ILE A 396 11.19 16.39 3.91
N TYR A 397 11.28 16.22 5.22
CA TYR A 397 10.34 16.75 6.18
C TYR A 397 11.06 17.54 7.27
N PHE A 398 10.43 18.61 7.72
CA PHE A 398 10.91 19.39 8.87
C PHE A 398 9.88 19.29 9.99
N ILE A 399 10.00 18.23 10.79
CA ILE A 399 9.05 17.88 11.87
C ILE A 399 9.46 18.62 13.15
N PRO A 400 8.71 19.65 13.61
CA PRO A 400 9.14 20.51 14.72
C PRO A 400 9.45 19.72 15.99
N ASP A 401 8.57 18.80 16.38
CA ASP A 401 8.73 18.01 17.62
C ASP A 401 9.95 17.07 17.55
N LEU A 402 10.23 16.48 16.39
CA LEU A 402 11.43 15.65 16.20
C LEU A 402 12.71 16.49 16.26
N ILE A 403 12.71 17.67 15.67
CA ILE A 403 13.82 18.61 15.71
C ILE A 403 14.11 19.00 17.17
N ASP A 404 13.08 19.37 17.94
CA ASP A 404 13.20 19.76 19.34
C ASP A 404 13.68 18.61 20.22
N ASP A 405 13.11 17.42 20.04
CA ASP A 405 13.48 16.23 20.79
C ASP A 405 14.95 15.87 20.58
N TRP A 406 15.39 15.72 19.33
CA TRP A 406 16.77 15.38 19.02
C TRP A 406 17.76 16.45 19.44
N ARG A 407 17.41 17.74 19.24
CA ARG A 407 18.22 18.87 19.70
C ARG A 407 18.41 18.83 21.22
N SER A 408 17.33 18.61 21.97
CA SER A 408 17.36 18.59 23.45
C SER A 408 18.26 17.47 23.99
N GLN A 409 18.31 16.34 23.29
CA GLN A 409 19.15 15.20 23.62
C GLN A 409 20.58 15.34 23.06
N GLY A 410 20.86 16.32 22.22
CA GLY A 410 22.15 16.48 21.54
C GLY A 410 22.45 15.35 20.55
N LEU A 411 21.41 14.66 20.04
CA LEU A 411 21.56 13.59 19.06
C LEU A 411 22.10 14.15 17.75
N HIS A 412 23.01 13.41 17.12
CA HIS A 412 23.61 13.72 15.81
C HIS A 412 24.10 15.15 15.63
N LYS A 413 24.47 15.84 16.73
CA LYS A 413 24.96 17.24 16.73
C LYS A 413 26.18 17.48 15.83
N ASP A 414 26.95 16.43 15.55
CA ASP A 414 28.11 16.49 14.66
C ASP A 414 27.72 16.43 13.19
N PHE A 415 26.49 16.04 12.88
CA PHE A 415 25.97 15.89 11.53
C PHE A 415 24.80 16.82 11.20
N ILE A 416 24.07 17.32 12.19
CA ILE A 416 22.90 18.21 12.00
C ILE A 416 23.26 19.62 12.43
N ASN A 417 22.92 20.60 11.60
CA ASN A 417 23.03 22.02 11.93
C ASN A 417 21.70 22.52 12.51
N TYR A 418 21.48 22.26 13.80
CA TYR A 418 20.23 22.60 14.48
C TYR A 418 19.85 24.09 14.42
N GLU A 419 20.85 24.98 14.36
CA GLU A 419 20.59 26.42 14.27
C GLU A 419 19.92 26.78 12.95
N LEU A 420 20.38 26.18 11.84
CA LEU A 420 19.76 26.39 10.53
C LEU A 420 18.46 25.61 10.40
N VAL A 421 18.40 24.35 10.85
CA VAL A 421 17.19 23.51 10.81
C VAL A 421 16.02 24.16 11.57
N GLU A 422 16.28 24.86 12.67
CA GLU A 422 15.29 25.62 13.42
C GLU A 422 14.53 26.62 12.53
N THR A 423 15.19 27.20 11.53
CA THR A 423 14.57 28.17 10.60
C THR A 423 13.68 27.50 9.55
N TYR A 424 13.60 26.18 9.54
CA TYR A 424 12.77 25.38 8.63
C TYR A 424 11.55 24.75 9.32
N LYS A 425 11.33 24.94 10.61
CA LYS A 425 10.22 24.34 11.35
C LYS A 425 8.83 24.63 10.76
N ASP A 426 8.66 25.77 10.07
CA ASP A 426 7.41 26.16 9.40
C ASP A 426 7.40 25.81 7.90
N PHE A 427 8.37 25.02 7.44
CA PHE A 427 8.49 24.66 6.02
C PHE A 427 7.46 23.62 5.59
N GLY A 428 7.15 22.64 6.44
CA GLY A 428 6.34 21.48 6.11
C GLY A 428 7.19 20.30 5.62
N GLY A 429 6.72 19.63 4.59
CA GLY A 429 7.40 18.49 3.95
C GLY A 429 7.16 18.42 2.46
N ILE A 430 8.04 17.71 1.76
CA ILE A 430 7.94 17.38 0.33
C ILE A 430 8.13 15.88 0.17
N ARG A 431 7.20 15.23 -0.52
CA ARG A 431 7.32 13.86 -1.04
C ARG A 431 6.98 13.87 -2.52
N LEU A 432 7.72 13.08 -3.28
CA LEU A 432 7.39 12.67 -4.62
C LEU A 432 7.27 11.15 -4.62
N GLU A 433 6.25 10.61 -5.27
CA GLU A 433 6.02 9.18 -5.29
C GLU A 433 5.36 8.74 -6.57
N ASP A 434 5.92 7.70 -7.14
CA ASP A 434 5.37 7.04 -8.32
C ASP A 434 5.42 5.52 -8.19
N ASP A 435 4.43 4.87 -8.81
CA ASP A 435 4.37 3.43 -8.99
C ASP A 435 5.31 3.02 -10.13
N ILE A 436 6.25 2.11 -9.85
CA ILE A 436 7.21 1.60 -10.82
C ILE A 436 7.08 0.09 -11.01
N LEU A 437 7.15 -0.35 -12.25
CA LEU A 437 7.29 -1.76 -12.62
C LEU A 437 8.76 -2.07 -12.86
N ILE A 438 9.29 -3.08 -12.18
CA ILE A 438 10.61 -3.62 -12.48
C ILE A 438 10.52 -4.48 -13.74
N THR A 439 11.20 -4.03 -14.79
CA THR A 439 11.26 -4.69 -16.09
C THR A 439 12.49 -5.60 -16.19
N LYS A 440 12.69 -6.25 -17.32
CA LYS A 440 13.85 -7.12 -17.55
C LYS A 440 15.20 -6.44 -17.33
N ASP A 441 15.35 -5.18 -17.72
CA ASP A 441 16.64 -4.47 -17.77
C ASP A 441 16.68 -3.17 -16.94
N GLY A 442 15.57 -2.79 -16.29
CA GLY A 442 15.44 -1.54 -15.53
C GLY A 442 14.09 -1.44 -14.83
N CYS A 443 13.53 -0.25 -14.80
CA CYS A 443 12.15 -0.01 -14.36
C CYS A 443 11.45 0.99 -15.29
N ARG A 444 10.14 1.11 -15.14
CA ARG A 444 9.32 2.13 -15.81
C ARG A 444 8.18 2.58 -14.89
N PHE A 445 7.71 3.78 -15.06
CA PHE A 445 6.45 4.21 -14.49
C PHE A 445 5.28 3.33 -14.96
N LEU A 446 4.30 3.17 -14.09
CA LEU A 446 3.03 2.57 -14.42
C LEU A 446 2.01 3.64 -14.85
N GLY A 447 1.13 3.25 -15.80
CA GLY A 447 0.17 4.14 -16.44
C GLY A 447 0.70 4.84 -17.68
N ASP A 448 -0.24 5.33 -18.51
CA ASP A 448 0.07 5.96 -19.80
C ASP A 448 0.53 7.43 -19.69
N ASN A 449 0.24 8.06 -18.56
CA ASN A 449 0.52 9.48 -18.31
C ASN A 449 1.32 9.65 -17.02
N ILE A 450 2.37 10.44 -17.10
CA ILE A 450 3.17 10.82 -15.92
C ILE A 450 2.54 12.05 -15.28
N ILE A 451 2.27 11.98 -13.98
CA ILE A 451 1.82 13.12 -13.19
C ILE A 451 2.98 14.16 -13.16
N PRO A 452 2.75 15.44 -13.47
CA PRO A 452 3.81 16.44 -13.41
C PRO A 452 4.54 16.42 -12.07
N TYR A 453 5.89 16.29 -12.12
CA TYR A 453 6.71 16.30 -10.90
C TYR A 453 7.95 17.21 -10.99
N HIS A 454 8.41 17.55 -12.20
CA HIS A 454 9.43 18.59 -12.34
C HIS A 454 8.84 19.96 -11.98
N PRO A 455 9.50 20.80 -11.19
CA PRO A 455 8.93 22.07 -10.72
C PRO A 455 8.38 22.98 -11.81
N LYS A 456 9.07 23.01 -12.95
CA LYS A 456 8.63 23.81 -14.11
C LYS A 456 7.34 23.28 -14.74
N ASP A 457 7.20 21.97 -14.80
CA ASP A 457 6.03 21.32 -15.38
C ASP A 457 4.83 21.43 -14.43
N VAL A 458 5.06 21.30 -13.12
CA VAL A 458 4.04 21.56 -12.07
C VAL A 458 3.53 23.01 -12.18
N GLU A 459 4.44 23.99 -12.21
CA GLU A 459 4.05 25.40 -12.34
C GLU A 459 3.32 25.70 -13.65
N ALA A 460 3.78 25.13 -14.77
CA ALA A 460 3.13 25.28 -16.07
C ALA A 460 1.74 24.68 -16.08
N PHE A 461 1.59 23.44 -15.57
CA PHE A 461 0.31 22.74 -15.47
C PHE A 461 -0.70 23.51 -14.61
N MET A 462 -0.27 24.01 -13.45
CA MET A 462 -1.13 24.82 -12.59
C MET A 462 -1.53 26.15 -13.25
N ALA A 463 -0.60 26.82 -13.96
CA ALA A 463 -0.88 28.10 -14.62
C ALA A 463 -1.87 27.99 -15.79
N GLU A 464 -1.92 26.85 -16.49
CA GLU A 464 -2.88 26.62 -17.57
C GLU A 464 -4.32 26.45 -17.05
N ASN A 465 -4.49 26.18 -15.76
CA ASN A 465 -5.76 25.82 -15.14
C ASN A 465 -6.22 26.80 -14.02
N LEU A 466 -5.46 27.86 -13.77
CA LEU A 466 -5.81 28.97 -12.86
C LEU A 466 -6.52 30.08 -13.65
#